data_1db255910609c67fdff7cfec35529943
#
_entry.id   1db255910609c67fdff7cfec35529943
#
_cell.length_a   1.000
_cell.length_b   1.000
_cell.length_c   1.000
_cell.angle_alpha   90.00
_cell.angle_beta   90.00
_cell.angle_gamma   90.00
#
_symmetry.space_group_name_H-M   'P 1'
#
loop_
_entity.id
_entity.type
_entity.pdbx_description
1 polymer ?
#
loop_
_entity_poly.entity_id
_entity_poly.type
_entity_poly.pdbx_seq_one_letter_code
_entity_poly.pdbx_strand_id
1 'polypeptide(L)'
;MPKGYSSELVESLRYKTVKDGIGVVLAKKCIAANIPSTMVAKVMGVSRQTIYTWFRGGEIQPERVPAVKAFIKVIDQDMANHILPLRDYKSSKDYYNSLIGPA
;
A
#
# COMPACT_ATOMS: atom_id res chain seq x y z
N MET A 1 -8.56 -10.00 -9.06
CA MET A 1 -8.15 -8.60 -9.02
C MET A 1 -8.36 -8.03 -7.63
N PRO A 2 -7.40 -7.31 -7.05
CA PRO A 2 -7.56 -6.72 -5.73
C PRO A 2 -8.69 -5.69 -5.71
N LYS A 3 -9.50 -5.71 -4.65
CA LYS A 3 -10.55 -4.72 -4.47
C LYS A 3 -9.94 -3.34 -4.18
N GLY A 4 -10.56 -2.30 -4.68
CA GLY A 4 -10.13 -0.93 -4.44
C GLY A 4 -9.10 -0.39 -5.41
N TYR A 5 -8.64 -1.20 -6.37
CA TYR A 5 -7.67 -0.75 -7.36
C TYR A 5 -8.24 -0.95 -8.76
N SER A 6 -8.12 0.10 -9.58
CA SER A 6 -8.62 0.05 -10.95
C SER A 6 -7.73 -0.83 -11.84
N SER A 7 -8.33 -1.40 -12.88
CA SER A 7 -7.58 -2.16 -13.89
C SER A 7 -6.52 -1.30 -14.55
N GLU A 8 -6.82 -0.03 -14.78
CA GLU A 8 -5.88 0.91 -15.41
C GLU A 8 -4.63 1.10 -14.55
N LEU A 9 -4.82 1.27 -13.23
CA LEU A 9 -3.67 1.42 -12.33
C LEU A 9 -2.84 0.15 -12.31
N VAL A 10 -3.47 -1.00 -12.16
CA VAL A 10 -2.76 -2.30 -12.12
C VAL A 10 -1.98 -2.51 -13.41
N GLU A 11 -2.61 -2.23 -14.55
CA GLU A 11 -1.96 -2.39 -15.86
C GLU A 11 -0.78 -1.44 -16.01
N SER A 12 -0.93 -0.18 -15.57
CA SER A 12 0.15 0.81 -15.67
C SER A 12 1.36 0.41 -14.84
N LEU A 13 1.16 -0.31 -13.73
CA LEU A 13 2.26 -0.75 -12.88
C LEU A 13 3.01 -1.98 -13.39
N ARG A 14 2.42 -2.70 -14.35
CA ARG A 14 3.01 -3.92 -14.90
C ARG A 14 4.42 -3.68 -15.45
N TYR A 15 4.64 -2.55 -16.08
CA TYR A 15 5.90 -2.20 -16.75
C TYR A 15 6.81 -1.32 -15.91
N LYS A 16 6.38 -0.94 -14.71
CA LYS A 16 7.18 -0.12 -13.79
C LYS A 16 7.98 -1.01 -12.85
N THR A 17 9.17 -0.52 -12.49
CA THR A 17 10.11 -1.29 -11.66
C THR A 17 10.54 -0.45 -10.46
N VAL A 18 11.42 -1.01 -9.65
CA VAL A 18 12.02 -0.32 -8.50
C VAL A 18 12.65 1.01 -8.91
N LYS A 19 13.14 1.12 -10.15
CA LYS A 19 13.75 2.34 -10.68
C LYS A 19 12.76 3.48 -10.80
N ASP A 20 11.46 3.19 -10.87
CA ASP A 20 10.40 4.20 -10.98
C ASP A 20 10.04 4.83 -9.62
N GLY A 21 10.69 4.40 -8.57
CA GLY A 21 10.56 5.00 -7.26
C GLY A 21 9.91 4.11 -6.22
N ILE A 22 10.06 4.53 -4.96
CA ILE A 22 9.55 3.77 -3.82
C ILE A 22 8.02 3.72 -3.80
N GLY A 23 7.34 4.73 -4.34
CA GLY A 23 5.88 4.73 -4.44
C GLY A 23 5.36 3.62 -5.31
N VAL A 24 6.05 3.31 -6.41
CA VAL A 24 5.71 2.18 -7.28
C VAL A 24 5.92 0.86 -6.55
N VAL A 25 6.98 0.74 -5.77
CA VAL A 25 7.23 -0.45 -4.94
C VAL A 25 6.09 -0.65 -3.95
N LEU A 26 5.70 0.43 -3.28
CA LEU A 26 4.58 0.39 -2.33
C LEU A 26 3.28 -0.04 -3.02
N ALA A 27 3.00 0.51 -4.21
CA ALA A 27 1.80 0.18 -4.98
C ALA A 27 1.74 -1.31 -5.30
N LYS A 28 2.83 -1.87 -5.81
CA LYS A 28 2.87 -3.29 -6.17
C LYS A 28 2.66 -4.18 -4.96
N LYS A 29 3.25 -3.82 -3.82
CA LYS A 29 3.10 -4.61 -2.59
C LYS A 29 1.69 -4.51 -2.02
N CYS A 30 1.08 -3.32 -2.04
CA CYS A 30 -0.29 -3.13 -1.56
C CYS A 30 -1.28 -3.90 -2.42
N ILE A 31 -1.10 -3.90 -3.75
CA ILE A 31 -1.96 -4.64 -4.66
C ILE A 31 -1.81 -6.15 -4.42
N ALA A 32 -0.59 -6.65 -4.31
CA ALA A 32 -0.34 -8.07 -4.05
C ALA A 32 -0.91 -8.51 -2.70
N ALA A 33 -0.85 -7.62 -1.70
CA ALA A 33 -1.36 -7.88 -0.36
C ALA A 33 -2.86 -7.60 -0.22
N ASN A 34 -3.49 -7.08 -1.27
CA ASN A 34 -4.91 -6.72 -1.29
C ASN A 34 -5.26 -5.69 -0.22
N ILE A 35 -4.35 -4.74 0.03
CA ILE A 35 -4.57 -3.65 0.99
C ILE A 35 -5.22 -2.49 0.25
N PRO A 36 -6.44 -2.05 0.65
CA PRO A 36 -7.13 -0.97 -0.06
C PRO A 36 -6.39 0.37 0.04
N SER A 37 -6.49 1.19 -1.00
CA SER A 37 -5.88 2.52 -1.01
C SER A 37 -6.40 3.40 0.13
N THR A 38 -7.64 3.23 0.53
CA THR A 38 -8.22 3.97 1.67
C THR A 38 -7.47 3.66 2.96
N MET A 39 -7.11 2.40 3.17
CA MET A 39 -6.33 2.00 4.34
C MET A 39 -4.92 2.60 4.29
N VAL A 40 -4.26 2.52 3.13
CA VAL A 40 -2.92 3.08 2.96
C VAL A 40 -2.92 4.57 3.26
N ALA A 41 -3.92 5.30 2.76
CA ALA A 41 -4.07 6.74 3.00
C ALA A 41 -4.20 7.04 4.50
N LYS A 42 -5.02 6.27 5.21
CA LYS A 42 -5.21 6.45 6.65
C LYS A 42 -3.93 6.16 7.44
N VAL A 43 -3.24 5.07 7.09
CA VAL A 43 -1.99 4.68 7.77
C VAL A 43 -0.91 5.74 7.54
N MET A 44 -0.82 6.26 6.31
CA MET A 44 0.17 7.28 5.96
C MET A 44 -0.22 8.70 6.39
N GLY A 45 -1.49 8.92 6.77
CA GLY A 45 -1.96 10.24 7.16
C GLY A 45 -2.07 11.22 6.00
N VAL A 46 -2.40 10.73 4.80
CA VAL A 46 -2.53 11.55 3.58
C VAL A 46 -3.85 11.22 2.89
N SER A 47 -4.19 12.01 1.87
CA SER A 47 -5.39 11.76 1.07
C SER A 47 -5.20 10.57 0.13
N ARG A 48 -6.30 9.97 -0.32
CA ARG A 48 -6.26 8.91 -1.33
C ARG A 48 -5.62 9.41 -2.62
N GLN A 49 -5.90 10.66 -2.99
CA GLN A 49 -5.33 11.26 -4.19
C GLN A 49 -3.80 11.29 -4.11
N THR A 50 -3.26 11.64 -2.94
CA THR A 50 -1.81 11.63 -2.72
C THR A 50 -1.25 10.21 -2.88
N ILE A 51 -1.95 9.20 -2.35
CA ILE A 51 -1.54 7.80 -2.50
C ILE A 51 -1.49 7.41 -3.97
N TYR A 52 -2.50 7.76 -4.76
CA TYR A 52 -2.50 7.45 -6.19
C TYR A 52 -1.37 8.16 -6.93
N THR A 53 -1.04 9.39 -6.53
CA THR A 53 0.10 10.10 -7.10
C THR A 53 1.40 9.34 -6.84
N TRP A 54 1.60 8.89 -5.60
CA TRP A 54 2.79 8.09 -5.26
C TRP A 54 2.83 6.77 -6.04
N PHE A 55 1.70 6.10 -6.15
CA PHE A 55 1.60 4.81 -6.85
C PHE A 55 1.97 4.92 -8.32
N ARG A 56 1.71 6.07 -8.93
CA ARG A 56 2.06 6.31 -10.34
C ARG A 56 3.51 6.75 -10.54
N GLY A 57 4.28 6.82 -9.47
CA GLY A 57 5.68 7.24 -9.53
C GLY A 57 5.90 8.70 -9.22
N GLY A 58 4.87 9.40 -8.70
CA GLY A 58 5.00 10.78 -8.27
C GLY A 58 5.94 10.92 -7.07
N GLU A 59 6.46 12.12 -6.90
CA GLU A 59 7.42 12.41 -5.85
C GLU A 59 6.81 12.28 -4.47
N ILE A 60 7.54 11.64 -3.56
CA ILE A 60 7.18 11.53 -2.16
C ILE A 60 8.04 12.51 -1.38
N GLN A 61 7.41 13.31 -0.53
CA GLN A 61 8.13 14.27 0.31
C GLN A 61 9.17 13.53 1.18
N PRO A 62 10.41 14.06 1.29
CA PRO A 62 11.47 13.36 2.02
C PRO A 62 11.09 12.97 3.44
N GLU A 63 10.32 13.78 4.15
CA GLU A 63 9.91 13.49 5.52
C GLU A 63 8.95 12.30 5.62
N ARG A 64 8.32 11.91 4.53
CA ARG A 64 7.39 10.77 4.49
C ARG A 64 8.04 9.48 4.03
N VAL A 65 9.21 9.55 3.43
CA VAL A 65 9.92 8.38 2.90
C VAL A 65 10.19 7.33 4.00
N PRO A 66 10.67 7.69 5.21
CA PRO A 66 10.87 6.67 6.25
C PRO A 66 9.60 5.89 6.60
N ALA A 67 8.44 6.57 6.65
CA ALA A 67 7.17 5.90 6.95
C ALA A 67 6.78 4.94 5.82
N VAL A 68 7.00 5.34 4.56
CA VAL A 68 6.72 4.47 3.40
C VAL A 68 7.61 3.23 3.45
N LYS A 69 8.89 3.40 3.72
CA LYS A 69 9.83 2.27 3.83
C LYS A 69 9.44 1.33 4.97
N ALA A 70 9.05 1.88 6.11
CA ALA A 70 8.61 1.09 7.26
C ALA A 70 7.36 0.27 6.92
N PHE A 71 6.42 0.86 6.22
CA PHE A 71 5.19 0.18 5.83
C PHE A 71 5.47 -0.96 4.83
N ILE A 72 6.35 -0.72 3.87
CA ILE A 72 6.78 -1.76 2.92
C ILE A 72 7.36 -2.94 3.68
N LYS A 73 8.19 -2.67 4.68
CA LYS A 73 8.81 -3.73 5.49
C LYS A 73 7.75 -4.53 6.26
N VAL A 74 6.75 -3.84 6.82
CA VAL A 74 5.65 -4.51 7.51
C VAL A 74 4.87 -5.40 6.55
N ILE A 75 4.58 -4.91 5.34
CA ILE A 75 3.88 -5.71 4.33
C ILE A 75 4.67 -6.97 3.99
N ASP A 76 5.98 -6.84 3.78
CA ASP A 76 6.83 -7.99 3.45
C ASP A 76 6.84 -9.02 4.58
N GLN A 77 6.94 -8.58 5.83
CA GLN A 77 6.91 -9.47 6.98
C GLN A 77 5.57 -10.18 7.11
N ASP A 78 4.47 -9.44 6.92
CA ASP A 78 3.12 -10.00 7.06
C ASP A 78 2.78 -10.95 5.91
N MET A 79 3.33 -10.72 4.72
CA MET A 79 3.23 -11.68 3.62
C MET A 79 3.97 -12.97 3.96
N ALA A 80 5.18 -12.85 4.50
CA ALA A 80 5.98 -14.02 4.89
C ALA A 80 5.31 -14.82 6.00
N ASN A 81 4.58 -14.15 6.89
CA ASN A 81 3.88 -14.79 8.01
C ASN A 81 2.46 -15.22 7.66
N HIS A 82 2.06 -15.12 6.40
CA HIS A 82 0.73 -15.51 5.90
C HIS A 82 -0.44 -14.71 6.52
N ILE A 83 -0.16 -13.53 7.07
CA ILE A 83 -1.18 -12.60 7.54
C ILE A 83 -1.81 -11.91 6.34
N LEU A 84 -1.02 -11.61 5.33
CA LEU A 84 -1.45 -11.05 4.06
C LEU A 84 -1.38 -12.12 2.98
N PRO A 85 -2.13 -12.02 1.88
CA PRO A 85 -3.03 -10.92 1.53
C PRO A 85 -4.35 -10.96 2.29
N LEU A 86 -5.00 -9.79 2.35
CA LEU A 86 -6.31 -9.65 2.99
C LEU A 86 -7.39 -10.35 2.15
N ARG A 87 -8.36 -10.97 2.81
CA ARG A 87 -9.36 -11.80 2.14
C ARG A 87 -10.75 -11.17 2.08
N ASP A 88 -11.13 -10.42 3.12
CA ASP A 88 -12.46 -9.84 3.22
C ASP A 88 -12.43 -8.55 4.03
N TYR A 89 -13.61 -7.94 4.19
CA TYR A 89 -13.76 -6.69 4.93
C TYR A 89 -13.34 -6.82 6.40
N LYS A 90 -13.70 -7.92 7.02
CA LYS A 90 -13.35 -8.16 8.44
C LYS A 90 -11.83 -8.25 8.61
N SER A 91 -11.18 -9.00 7.74
CA SER A 91 -9.71 -9.10 7.75
C SER A 91 -9.06 -7.75 7.56
N SER A 92 -9.58 -6.93 6.64
CA SER A 92 -9.09 -5.58 6.40
C SER A 92 -9.20 -4.70 7.65
N LYS A 93 -10.35 -4.74 8.30
CA LYS A 93 -10.60 -3.95 9.50
C LYS A 93 -9.68 -4.38 10.64
N ASP A 94 -9.56 -5.68 10.86
CA ASP A 94 -8.70 -6.23 11.90
C ASP A 94 -7.23 -5.88 11.64
N TYR A 95 -6.80 -5.97 10.39
CA TYR A 95 -5.45 -5.62 10.01
C TYR A 95 -5.16 -4.13 10.24
N TYR A 96 -6.07 -3.26 9.84
CA TYR A 96 -5.93 -1.83 10.07
C TYR A 96 -5.79 -1.52 11.56
N ASN A 97 -6.63 -2.13 12.39
CA ASN A 97 -6.58 -1.93 13.84
C ASN A 97 -5.26 -2.41 14.43
N SER A 98 -4.68 -3.49 13.90
CA SER A 98 -3.38 -3.98 14.37
C SER A 98 -2.24 -3.03 14.00
N LEU A 99 -2.35 -2.34 12.86
CA LEU A 99 -1.31 -1.40 12.41
C LEU A 99 -1.27 -0.14 13.25
N ILE A 100 -2.45 0.41 13.57
CA ILE A 100 -2.54 1.67 14.32
C ILE A 100 -2.76 1.46 15.81
N GLY A 101 -2.97 0.21 16.21
CA GLY A 101 -3.30 -0.14 17.58
C GLY A 101 -4.76 0.13 17.90
N PRO A 102 -5.26 -0.47 19.01
CA PRO A 102 -6.61 -0.18 19.47
C PRO A 102 -6.68 1.27 19.94
N ALA A 103 -7.74 1.94 19.52
CA ALA A 103 -7.98 3.33 19.93
C ALA A 103 -8.27 3.40 21.41
#